data_520e07f7c571d4237de9bbd306aa5063
#
_entry.id   520e07f7c571d4237de9bbd306aa5063
#
_cell.length_a   1.000
_cell.length_b   1.000
_cell.length_c   1.000
_cell.angle_alpha   90.00
_cell.angle_beta   90.00
_cell.angle_gamma   90.00
#
_symmetry.space_group_name_H-M   'P 1'
#
loop_
_entity.id
_entity.type
_entity.pdbx_description
1 polymer ?
#
loop_
_entity_poly.entity_id
_entity_poly.type
_entity_poly.pdbx_seq_one_letter_code
_entity_poly.pdbx_strand_id
1 'polypeptide(L)'
;AETHHKYKKDAPSGTALSLGEYAAEGRKTKLNKSKVLDRTKKLSSRKKGDIGFSVTRGGEIAGEHTVSFIGTNDRVDLVHKANNRSIFVDGAIDAAIFISKKKTGLFNMNDLLF
;
A
#
# COMPACT_ATOMS: atom_id res chain seq x y z
N ALA A 1 -2.53 1.82 7.16
CA ALA A 1 -4.00 1.79 7.22
C ALA A 1 -4.59 1.90 5.83
N GLU A 2 -5.68 1.18 5.57
CA GLU A 2 -6.35 1.29 4.27
C GLU A 2 -7.87 1.17 4.40
N THR A 3 -8.58 1.87 3.52
CA THR A 3 -10.04 1.84 3.47
C THR A 3 -10.50 1.66 2.02
N HIS A 4 -11.43 0.72 1.80
CA HIS A 4 -12.05 0.47 0.51
C HIS A 4 -13.56 0.22 0.65
N HIS A 5 -14.23 0.17 -0.49
CA HIS A 5 -15.66 -0.10 -0.58
C HIS A 5 -16.04 -1.44 0.06
N LYS A 6 -17.30 -1.55 0.45
CA LYS A 6 -17.89 -2.71 1.15
C LYS A 6 -17.75 -4.05 0.41
N TYR A 7 -17.58 -4.05 -0.91
CA TYR A 7 -17.49 -5.28 -1.72
C TYR A 7 -16.06 -5.81 -1.89
N LYS A 8 -15.00 -5.07 -1.45
CA LYS A 8 -13.62 -5.53 -1.59
C LYS A 8 -13.34 -6.70 -0.66
N LYS A 9 -13.00 -7.85 -1.23
CA LYS A 9 -12.81 -9.12 -0.50
C LYS A 9 -11.41 -9.27 0.08
N ASP A 10 -10.39 -8.96 -0.71
CA ASP A 10 -8.98 -9.08 -0.27
C ASP A 10 -8.67 -8.04 0.82
N ALA A 11 -8.00 -8.49 1.87
CA ALA A 11 -7.60 -7.68 3.01
C ALA A 11 -6.32 -8.25 3.66
N PRO A 12 -5.24 -7.46 3.83
CA PRO A 12 -5.05 -6.11 3.32
C PRO A 12 -5.10 -6.04 1.79
N SER A 13 -5.33 -4.83 1.23
CA SER A 13 -5.28 -4.62 -0.22
C SER A 13 -3.87 -4.87 -0.78
N GLY A 14 -3.77 -5.20 -2.06
CA GLY A 14 -2.47 -5.35 -2.73
C GLY A 14 -1.57 -4.13 -2.58
N THR A 15 -2.13 -2.92 -2.74
CA THR A 15 -1.41 -1.66 -2.54
C THR A 15 -0.89 -1.53 -1.10
N ALA A 16 -1.70 -1.87 -0.09
CA ALA A 16 -1.25 -1.83 1.30
C ALA A 16 -0.08 -2.80 1.55
N LEU A 17 -0.13 -4.00 0.97
CA LEU A 17 0.96 -4.96 1.08
C LEU A 17 2.23 -4.45 0.41
N SER A 18 2.14 -3.91 -0.82
CA SER A 18 3.30 -3.32 -1.51
C SER A 18 3.92 -2.15 -0.73
N LEU A 19 3.10 -1.26 -0.17
CA LEU A 19 3.58 -0.17 0.70
C LEU A 19 4.30 -0.72 1.94
N GLY A 20 3.78 -1.81 2.53
CA GLY A 20 4.43 -2.51 3.62
C GLY A 20 5.77 -3.14 3.22
N GLU A 21 5.87 -3.69 2.01
CA GLU A 21 7.11 -4.24 1.46
C GLU A 21 8.18 -3.16 1.29
N TYR A 22 7.84 -2.01 0.70
CA TYR A 22 8.76 -0.88 0.58
C TYR A 22 9.21 -0.34 1.94
N ALA A 23 8.31 -0.27 2.92
CA ALA A 23 8.67 0.13 4.27
C ALA A 23 9.61 -0.88 4.95
N ALA A 24 9.41 -2.17 4.72
CA ALA A 24 10.29 -3.23 5.23
C ALA A 24 11.66 -3.18 4.55
N GLU A 25 11.70 -2.98 3.23
CA GLU A 25 12.93 -2.83 2.44
C GLU A 25 13.77 -1.65 2.94
N GLY A 26 13.15 -0.48 3.12
CA GLY A 26 13.81 0.71 3.69
C GLY A 26 14.40 0.47 5.08
N ARG A 27 13.84 -0.49 5.84
CA ARG A 27 14.37 -0.96 7.13
C ARG A 27 15.32 -2.15 7.01
N LYS A 28 15.71 -2.55 5.80
CA LYS A 28 16.57 -3.71 5.52
C LYS A 28 16.05 -5.02 6.13
N THR A 29 14.74 -5.22 6.08
CA THR A 29 14.05 -6.44 6.55
C THR A 29 13.05 -6.93 5.50
N LYS A 30 12.41 -8.07 5.78
CA LYS A 30 11.34 -8.62 4.91
C LYS A 30 9.98 -8.46 5.60
N LEU A 31 8.96 -8.08 4.85
CA LEU A 31 7.62 -7.85 5.37
C LEU A 31 7.06 -9.08 6.12
N ASN A 32 7.30 -10.28 5.63
CA ASN A 32 6.79 -11.51 6.26
C ASN A 32 7.33 -11.74 7.68
N LYS A 33 8.46 -11.12 8.05
CA LYS A 33 9.05 -11.20 9.39
C LYS A 33 8.56 -10.09 10.33
N SER A 34 7.99 -9.02 9.80
CA SER A 34 7.65 -7.80 10.53
C SER A 34 6.16 -7.45 10.51
N LYS A 35 5.38 -8.05 9.60
CA LYS A 35 3.94 -7.71 9.46
C LYS A 35 3.12 -8.18 10.66
N VAL A 36 2.22 -7.33 11.10
CA VAL A 36 1.21 -7.62 12.12
C VAL A 36 -0.16 -7.27 11.55
N LEU A 37 -0.97 -8.29 11.26
CA LEU A 37 -2.30 -8.13 10.65
C LEU A 37 -3.42 -8.03 11.70
N ASP A 38 -3.22 -8.64 12.86
CA ASP A 38 -4.19 -8.62 13.96
C ASP A 38 -3.45 -8.41 15.27
N ARG A 39 -3.64 -7.24 15.86
CA ARG A 39 -3.08 -6.91 17.17
C ARG A 39 -4.07 -7.18 18.31
N THR A 40 -5.33 -7.37 18.01
CA THR A 40 -6.38 -7.57 19.01
C THR A 40 -6.21 -8.85 19.82
N LYS A 41 -5.60 -9.87 19.20
CA LYS A 41 -5.29 -11.17 19.85
C LYS A 41 -3.95 -11.19 20.59
N LYS A 42 -3.14 -10.13 20.44
CA LYS A 42 -1.82 -10.06 21.08
C LYS A 42 -1.91 -9.23 22.37
N LEU A 43 -1.79 -9.89 23.51
CA LEU A 43 -1.72 -9.23 24.83
C LEU A 43 -0.30 -8.76 25.18
N SER A 44 0.52 -8.43 24.17
CA SER A 44 1.90 -7.98 24.35
C SER A 44 2.14 -6.62 23.70
N SER A 45 3.10 -5.89 24.23
CA SER A 45 3.56 -4.65 23.64
C SER A 45 4.08 -4.84 22.22
N ARG A 46 4.01 -3.77 21.42
CA ARG A 46 4.57 -3.74 20.07
C ARG A 46 6.08 -4.01 20.12
N LYS A 47 6.57 -4.86 19.23
CA LYS A 47 8.02 -5.07 19.06
C LYS A 47 8.59 -3.99 18.13
N LYS A 48 9.82 -3.58 18.39
CA LYS A 48 10.56 -2.69 17.47
C LYS A 48 10.65 -3.34 16.08
N GLY A 49 10.31 -2.61 15.06
CA GLY A 49 10.32 -3.10 13.67
C GLY A 49 8.99 -3.67 13.19
N ASP A 50 8.00 -3.90 14.05
CA ASP A 50 6.67 -4.32 13.61
C ASP A 50 6.07 -3.32 12.62
N ILE A 51 5.47 -3.85 11.54
CA ILE A 51 4.67 -3.10 10.57
C ILE A 51 3.22 -3.55 10.74
N GLY A 52 2.43 -2.71 11.39
CA GLY A 52 1.02 -2.99 11.65
C GLY A 52 0.16 -2.62 10.45
N PHE A 53 -0.87 -3.43 10.18
CA PHE A 53 -1.89 -3.17 9.18
C PHE A 53 -3.23 -2.96 9.85
N SER A 54 -4.00 -2.01 9.33
CA SER A 54 -5.38 -1.76 9.74
C SER A 54 -6.25 -1.61 8.50
N VAL A 55 -7.38 -2.29 8.49
CA VAL A 55 -8.24 -2.44 7.31
C VAL A 55 -9.65 -2.02 7.64
N THR A 56 -10.21 -1.15 6.82
CA THR A 56 -11.61 -0.73 6.91
C THR A 56 -12.34 -1.03 5.60
N ARG A 57 -13.57 -1.50 5.69
CA ARG A 57 -14.47 -1.73 4.55
C ARG A 57 -15.79 -1.02 4.81
N GLY A 58 -16.26 -0.21 3.84
CA GLY A 58 -17.52 0.51 3.97
C GLY A 58 -17.80 1.42 2.80
N GLY A 59 -19.06 1.77 2.60
CA GLY A 59 -19.48 2.68 1.55
C GLY A 59 -19.02 2.27 0.16
N GLU A 60 -18.73 3.27 -0.66
CA GLU A 60 -18.28 3.14 -2.06
C GLU A 60 -16.86 3.72 -2.25
N ILE A 61 -16.04 3.73 -1.21
CA ILE A 61 -14.69 4.31 -1.22
C ILE A 61 -13.83 3.59 -2.24
N ALA A 62 -13.28 4.35 -3.20
CA ALA A 62 -12.45 3.80 -4.28
C ALA A 62 -11.12 3.21 -3.77
N GLY A 63 -10.53 3.84 -2.78
CA GLY A 63 -9.33 3.39 -2.09
C GLY A 63 -8.62 4.53 -1.37
N GLU A 64 -8.32 4.33 -0.11
CA GLU A 64 -7.53 5.24 0.71
C GLU A 64 -6.41 4.45 1.38
N HIS A 65 -5.22 5.02 1.41
CA HIS A 65 -4.05 4.41 2.05
C HIS A 65 -3.30 5.45 2.86
N THR A 66 -2.90 5.08 4.07
CA THR A 66 -2.03 5.90 4.92
C THR A 66 -0.86 5.05 5.41
N VAL A 67 0.35 5.52 5.17
CA VAL A 67 1.58 4.95 5.76
C VAL A 67 2.06 5.91 6.83
N SER A 68 2.12 5.44 8.07
CA SER A 68 2.55 6.21 9.23
C SER A 68 3.91 5.76 9.72
N PHE A 69 4.87 6.67 9.74
CA PHE A 69 6.16 6.50 10.40
C PHE A 69 6.10 7.23 11.74
N ILE A 70 6.07 6.45 12.82
CA ILE A 70 5.84 6.98 14.16
C ILE A 70 7.13 6.84 14.94
N GLY A 71 7.81 7.96 15.15
CA GLY A 71 8.98 8.09 16.02
C GLY A 71 8.60 8.28 17.48
N THR A 72 9.59 8.55 18.33
CA THR A 72 9.36 8.83 19.75
C THR A 72 8.73 10.21 19.94
N ASN A 73 9.16 11.20 19.16
CA ASN A 73 8.79 12.59 19.33
C ASN A 73 8.12 13.20 18.08
N ASP A 74 7.98 12.41 17.02
CA ASP A 74 7.43 12.85 15.74
C ASP A 74 6.60 11.77 15.05
N ARG A 75 5.88 12.17 14.03
CA ARG A 75 5.13 11.30 13.15
C ARG A 75 5.11 11.87 11.74
N VAL A 76 5.34 11.01 10.75
CA VAL A 76 5.14 11.36 9.34
C VAL A 76 4.07 10.45 8.77
N ASP A 77 3.06 11.02 8.15
CA ASP A 77 2.00 10.31 7.44
C ASP A 77 2.07 10.61 5.95
N LEU A 78 2.15 9.56 5.15
CA LEU A 78 1.94 9.61 3.71
C LEU A 78 0.51 9.15 3.42
N VAL A 79 -0.33 10.04 2.90
CA VAL A 79 -1.76 9.80 2.70
C VAL A 79 -2.11 9.92 1.22
N HIS A 80 -2.75 8.89 0.69
CA HIS A 80 -3.37 8.92 -0.62
C HIS A 80 -4.85 8.55 -0.51
N LYS A 81 -5.72 9.36 -1.11
CA LYS A 81 -7.17 9.14 -1.17
C LYS A 81 -7.61 9.28 -2.62
N ALA A 82 -8.05 8.19 -3.22
CA ALA A 82 -8.64 8.22 -4.54
C ALA A 82 -10.09 8.73 -4.45
N ASN A 83 -10.39 9.86 -5.08
CA ASN A 83 -11.75 10.41 -5.13
C ASN A 83 -12.69 9.50 -5.94
N ASN A 84 -12.16 8.85 -6.96
CA ASN A 84 -12.83 7.87 -7.79
C ASN A 84 -11.80 6.97 -8.48
N ARG A 85 -12.23 6.11 -9.39
CA ARG A 85 -11.34 5.17 -10.10
C ARG A 85 -10.62 5.75 -11.32
N SER A 86 -10.92 6.97 -11.75
CA SER A 86 -10.33 7.55 -12.97
C SER A 86 -8.81 7.60 -12.91
N ILE A 87 -8.23 7.91 -11.74
CA ILE A 87 -6.77 7.94 -11.57
C ILE A 87 -6.11 6.59 -11.95
N PHE A 88 -6.78 5.47 -11.68
CA PHE A 88 -6.25 4.15 -12.04
C PHE A 88 -6.41 3.86 -13.53
N VAL A 89 -7.49 4.37 -14.13
CA VAL A 89 -7.73 4.29 -15.59
C VAL A 89 -6.69 5.10 -16.33
N ASP A 90 -6.43 6.33 -15.90
CA ASP A 90 -5.43 7.21 -16.51
C ASP A 90 -4.04 6.54 -16.48
N GLY A 91 -3.63 6.01 -15.34
CA GLY A 91 -2.36 5.28 -15.22
C GLY A 91 -2.29 4.02 -16.10
N ALA A 92 -3.39 3.32 -16.28
CA ALA A 92 -3.45 2.15 -17.17
C ALA A 92 -3.33 2.57 -18.64
N ILE A 93 -3.92 3.67 -19.04
CA ILE A 93 -3.80 4.23 -20.40
C ILE A 93 -2.36 4.66 -20.66
N ASP A 94 -1.74 5.38 -19.73
CA ASP A 94 -0.35 5.81 -19.85
C ASP A 94 0.60 4.61 -19.98
N ALA A 95 0.39 3.57 -19.17
CA ALA A 95 1.13 2.31 -19.27
C ALA A 95 0.94 1.64 -20.64
N ALA A 96 -0.28 1.62 -21.18
CA ALA A 96 -0.57 1.04 -22.49
C ALA A 96 0.15 1.82 -23.62
N ILE A 97 0.11 3.15 -23.57
CA ILE A 97 0.84 4.01 -24.52
C ILE A 97 2.35 3.80 -24.41
N PHE A 98 2.88 3.68 -23.20
CA PHE A 98 4.30 3.40 -22.98
C PHE A 98 4.71 2.07 -23.59
N ILE A 99 3.99 0.99 -23.30
CA ILE A 99 4.29 -0.36 -23.77
C ILE A 99 4.16 -0.46 -25.29
N SER A 100 3.19 0.23 -25.91
CA SER A 100 3.01 0.20 -27.37
C SER A 100 4.24 0.68 -28.15
N LYS A 101 5.11 1.45 -27.53
CA LYS A 101 6.36 1.97 -28.10
C LYS A 101 7.56 1.08 -27.81
N LYS A 102 7.40 0.01 -27.02
CA LYS A 102 8.47 -0.93 -26.67
C LYS A 102 8.43 -2.16 -27.56
N LYS A 103 9.59 -2.81 -27.72
CA LYS A 103 9.66 -4.08 -28.44
C LYS A 103 9.28 -5.22 -27.49
N THR A 104 10.23 -6.02 -27.04
CA THR A 104 10.02 -7.11 -26.10
C THR A 104 10.66 -6.77 -24.77
N GLY A 105 10.07 -7.23 -23.66
CA GLY A 105 10.60 -7.02 -22.32
C GLY A 105 9.52 -7.16 -21.24
N LEU A 106 9.97 -7.15 -19.99
CA LEU A 106 9.12 -7.00 -18.82
C LEU A 106 9.33 -5.59 -18.27
N PHE A 107 8.25 -4.84 -18.17
CA PHE A 107 8.27 -3.46 -17.72
C PHE A 107 7.39 -3.29 -16.48
N ASN A 108 7.72 -2.34 -15.65
CA ASN A 108 6.97 -1.97 -14.45
C ASN A 108 6.74 -0.44 -14.41
N MET A 109 6.05 0.04 -13.38
CA MET A 109 5.72 1.47 -13.29
C MET A 109 6.96 2.39 -13.12
N ASN A 110 8.07 1.90 -12.57
CA ASN A 110 9.29 2.71 -12.50
C ASN A 110 9.86 2.98 -13.90
N ASP A 111 9.74 2.02 -14.82
CA ASP A 111 10.18 2.20 -16.21
C ASP A 111 9.33 3.23 -16.97
N LEU A 112 8.11 3.47 -16.52
CA LEU A 112 7.21 4.50 -17.06
C LEU A 112 7.49 5.87 -16.46
N LEU A 113 7.78 5.93 -15.15
CA LEU A 113 7.83 7.17 -14.38
C LEU A 113 9.23 7.80 -14.33
N PHE A 114 10.28 7.00 -14.51
CA PHE A 114 11.70 7.39 -14.43
C PHE A 114 12.50 6.87 -15.61
#